data_4c11edbc0fddf1ed09103163ca56bdbb
#
_entry.id   4c11edbc0fddf1ed09103163ca56bdbb
#
_cell.length_a   1.000
_cell.length_b   1.000
_cell.length_c   1.000
_cell.angle_alpha   90.00
_cell.angle_beta   90.00
_cell.angle_gamma   90.00
#
_symmetry.space_group_name_H-M   'P 1'
#
loop_
_entity.id
_entity.type
_entity.pdbx_description
1 polymer ?
#
loop_
_entity_poly.entity_id
_entity_poly.type
_entity_poly.pdbx_seq_one_letter_code
_entity_poly.pdbx_strand_id
1 'polypeptide(L)'
;MHLNLQTCRALAVALLLVGAAPTRATEPASSGEWEFGLDAHLWGAAIGGETTTGNEIDVSFRDILENLDFGLMAAAKAKKNKWSVVGDIINLKIKADNGENFKVPVGPSLAPVEVDAKIVLKAWITTFGAGYNLVENDKWSLDLIGGARYLWLDATITLDAETKRLGRALQPSGSKGNWDGIVGVNGNVQFNDRWYLSYYGDVGAGDSDLTWAAQGILAYRFKKFDAYGGYRYMEWNDLSGNNAIKDLDLSGPILGARFKF
;
A
#
# COMPACT_ATOMS: atom_id res chain seq x y z
N MET A 1 23.98 -6.68 -35.04
CA MET A 1 22.73 -5.88 -34.99
C MET A 1 21.55 -6.85 -35.02
N HIS A 2 21.26 -7.47 -33.88
CA HIS A 2 20.10 -8.32 -33.70
C HIS A 2 19.33 -7.80 -32.49
N LEU A 3 18.22 -7.13 -32.78
CA LEU A 3 17.23 -6.74 -31.76
C LEU A 3 16.58 -8.02 -31.23
N ASN A 4 16.77 -8.30 -29.95
CA ASN A 4 16.08 -9.37 -29.26
C ASN A 4 14.77 -8.81 -28.71
N LEU A 5 13.68 -9.04 -29.48
CA LEU A 5 12.29 -8.74 -29.11
C LEU A 5 11.74 -9.89 -28.27
N GLN A 6 12.08 -9.99 -27.02
CA GLN A 6 11.34 -10.85 -26.09
C GLN A 6 11.52 -10.29 -24.66
N THR A 7 10.61 -9.46 -24.23
CA THR A 7 10.04 -9.44 -22.87
C THR A 7 9.10 -8.24 -22.70
N CYS A 8 8.10 -8.14 -23.56
CA CYS A 8 6.85 -7.50 -23.16
C CYS A 8 5.90 -8.61 -22.66
N ARG A 9 6.13 -9.14 -21.48
CA ARG A 9 5.10 -9.88 -20.77
C ARG A 9 4.13 -8.87 -20.21
N ALA A 10 3.05 -8.67 -20.95
CA ALA A 10 1.89 -7.92 -20.56
C ALA A 10 1.47 -8.30 -19.15
N LEU A 11 1.36 -7.29 -18.27
CA LEU A 11 0.64 -7.38 -17.03
C LEU A 11 -0.83 -7.68 -17.38
N ALA A 12 -1.18 -8.96 -17.47
CA ALA A 12 -2.55 -9.39 -17.52
C ALA A 12 -3.11 -9.23 -16.10
N VAL A 13 -3.57 -8.03 -15.79
CA VAL A 13 -4.49 -7.80 -14.67
C VAL A 13 -5.73 -8.64 -15.00
N ALA A 14 -5.85 -9.82 -14.39
CA ALA A 14 -7.06 -10.59 -14.39
C ALA A 14 -8.14 -9.79 -13.67
N LEU A 15 -8.87 -8.95 -14.42
CA LEU A 15 -10.12 -8.38 -13.99
C LEU A 15 -11.09 -9.56 -13.88
N LEU A 16 -11.22 -10.14 -12.70
CA LEU A 16 -12.31 -11.03 -12.37
C LEU A 16 -13.59 -10.20 -12.50
N LEU A 17 -14.25 -10.33 -13.64
CA LEU A 17 -15.60 -9.87 -13.88
C LEU A 17 -16.53 -10.65 -12.92
N VAL A 18 -16.66 -10.18 -11.69
CA VAL A 18 -17.81 -10.52 -10.85
C VAL A 18 -19.02 -9.97 -11.61
N GLY A 19 -19.91 -10.85 -12.00
CA GLY A 19 -21.11 -10.52 -12.75
C GLY A 19 -21.88 -9.40 -12.06
N ALA A 20 -21.79 -8.19 -12.61
CA ALA A 20 -22.48 -7.02 -12.10
C ALA A 20 -23.98 -7.17 -12.38
N ALA A 21 -24.76 -7.33 -11.36
CA ALA A 21 -26.19 -7.03 -11.41
C ALA A 21 -26.37 -5.57 -11.89
N PRO A 22 -27.46 -5.24 -12.62
CA PRO A 22 -27.66 -3.91 -13.17
C PRO A 22 -27.78 -2.89 -12.04
N THR A 23 -26.75 -2.06 -11.87
CA THR A 23 -26.78 -0.96 -10.90
C THR A 23 -27.74 0.11 -11.39
N ARG A 24 -28.84 0.30 -10.65
CA ARG A 24 -29.66 1.51 -10.70
C ARG A 24 -28.78 2.72 -10.36
N ALA A 25 -29.02 3.85 -11.05
CA ALA A 25 -28.50 5.13 -10.60
C ALA A 25 -28.85 5.29 -9.12
N THR A 26 -27.85 5.56 -8.30
CA THR A 26 -27.98 5.64 -6.84
C THR A 26 -28.91 6.82 -6.52
N GLU A 27 -30.17 6.54 -6.24
CA GLU A 27 -31.00 7.45 -5.44
C GLU A 27 -30.31 7.59 -4.07
N PRO A 28 -30.38 8.76 -3.40
CA PRO A 28 -29.84 8.88 -2.05
C PRO A 28 -30.45 7.75 -1.21
N ALA A 29 -29.59 6.95 -0.62
CA ALA A 29 -30.01 5.76 0.12
C ALA A 29 -31.06 6.15 1.14
N SER A 30 -32.18 5.41 1.17
CA SER A 30 -33.18 5.57 2.20
C SER A 30 -32.53 5.31 3.55
N SER A 31 -32.81 6.15 4.55
CA SER A 31 -32.23 6.05 5.88
C SER A 31 -32.46 4.63 6.43
N GLY A 32 -31.35 3.84 6.52
CA GLY A 32 -31.39 2.46 7.06
C GLY A 32 -30.90 1.37 6.11
N GLU A 33 -30.58 1.64 4.85
CA GLU A 33 -29.96 0.67 3.94
C GLU A 33 -28.42 0.68 4.06
N TRP A 34 -27.80 -0.46 3.72
CA TRP A 34 -26.35 -0.57 3.63
C TRP A 34 -25.86 -0.09 2.28
N GLU A 35 -24.83 0.72 2.29
CA GLU A 35 -24.07 1.14 1.12
C GLU A 35 -22.72 0.42 1.14
N PHE A 36 -22.34 -0.20 0.03
CA PHE A 36 -21.06 -0.89 -0.09
C PHE A 36 -20.20 -0.24 -1.17
N GLY A 37 -18.92 -0.11 -0.90
CA GLY A 37 -17.91 0.31 -1.85
C GLY A 37 -16.76 -0.67 -1.88
N LEU A 38 -16.28 -0.99 -3.07
CA LEU A 38 -15.09 -1.79 -3.30
C LEU A 38 -14.15 -1.03 -4.22
N ASP A 39 -12.93 -0.83 -3.79
CA ASP A 39 -11.86 -0.17 -4.54
C ASP A 39 -10.83 -1.21 -4.98
N ALA A 40 -10.54 -1.27 -6.27
CA ALA A 40 -9.35 -1.95 -6.80
C ALA A 40 -8.35 -0.87 -7.22
N HIS A 41 -7.13 -0.93 -6.73
CA HIS A 41 -6.14 0.11 -7.00
C HIS A 41 -4.73 -0.44 -7.19
N LEU A 42 -3.90 0.40 -7.79
CA LEU A 42 -2.45 0.24 -7.87
C LEU A 42 -1.82 1.45 -7.18
N TRP A 43 -0.88 1.20 -6.30
CA TRP A 43 -0.10 2.23 -5.64
C TRP A 43 1.36 2.13 -6.06
N GLY A 44 1.83 3.14 -6.76
CA GLY A 44 3.21 3.26 -7.25
C GLY A 44 4.13 3.80 -6.16
N ALA A 45 4.20 3.12 -5.02
CA ALA A 45 5.01 3.56 -3.89
C ALA A 45 6.51 3.38 -4.17
N ALA A 46 7.30 4.40 -3.82
CA ALA A 46 8.70 4.28 -3.48
C ALA A 46 8.82 3.92 -1.99
N ILE A 47 9.92 3.30 -1.60
CA ILE A 47 10.20 2.91 -0.21
C ILE A 47 11.40 3.71 0.27
N GLY A 48 11.22 4.48 1.34
CA GLY A 48 12.26 5.20 2.06
C GLY A 48 12.35 4.73 3.50
N GLY A 49 13.35 5.22 4.24
CA GLY A 49 13.50 4.95 5.66
C GLY A 49 14.94 4.80 6.13
N GLU A 50 15.09 4.24 7.33
CA GLU A 50 16.38 4.00 7.96
C GLU A 50 16.43 2.61 8.61
N THR A 51 17.58 1.96 8.53
CA THR A 51 17.83 0.70 9.25
C THR A 51 18.23 0.98 10.69
N THR A 52 18.13 -0.03 11.56
CA THR A 52 18.60 0.03 12.96
C THR A 52 20.12 0.31 13.08
N THR A 53 20.88 0.15 12.01
CA THR A 53 22.32 0.45 11.96
C THR A 53 22.63 1.83 11.39
N GLY A 54 21.59 2.65 11.09
CA GLY A 54 21.75 4.02 10.58
C GLY A 54 21.99 4.10 9.07
N ASN A 55 21.71 3.04 8.31
CA ASN A 55 21.81 3.09 6.85
C ASN A 55 20.46 3.53 6.25
N GLU A 56 20.52 4.42 5.27
CA GLU A 56 19.35 4.88 4.53
C GLU A 56 18.79 3.78 3.62
N ILE A 57 17.46 3.69 3.55
CA ILE A 57 16.71 2.86 2.62
C ILE A 57 16.13 3.79 1.55
N ASP A 58 16.47 3.54 0.29
CA ASP A 58 15.94 4.30 -0.85
C ASP A 58 15.71 3.32 -2.02
N VAL A 59 14.44 2.97 -2.25
CA VAL A 59 14.02 2.08 -3.33
C VAL A 59 12.97 2.80 -4.18
N SER A 60 13.33 3.10 -5.42
CA SER A 60 12.42 3.80 -6.30
C SER A 60 11.23 2.93 -6.72
N PHE A 61 10.10 3.56 -7.04
CA PHE A 61 8.93 2.86 -7.61
C PHE A 61 9.29 2.06 -8.88
N ARG A 62 10.21 2.56 -9.69
CA ARG A 62 10.66 1.88 -10.90
C ARG A 62 11.32 0.54 -10.58
N ASP A 63 12.22 0.52 -9.60
CA ASP A 63 12.91 -0.70 -9.18
C ASP A 63 11.92 -1.73 -8.61
N ILE A 64 10.92 -1.25 -7.87
CA ILE A 64 9.83 -2.09 -7.38
C ILE A 64 9.03 -2.69 -8.53
N LEU A 65 8.66 -1.89 -9.53
CA LEU A 65 7.86 -2.33 -10.67
C LEU A 65 8.61 -3.35 -11.55
N GLU A 66 9.90 -3.12 -11.80
CA GLU A 66 10.75 -4.00 -12.60
C GLU A 66 10.93 -5.39 -11.94
N ASN A 67 10.90 -5.44 -10.60
CA ASN A 67 11.09 -6.65 -9.80
C ASN A 67 9.79 -7.20 -9.17
N LEU A 68 8.64 -6.66 -9.53
CA LEU A 68 7.35 -7.06 -8.96
C LEU A 68 6.94 -8.47 -9.44
N ASP A 69 6.85 -9.42 -8.51
CA ASP A 69 6.37 -10.77 -8.76
C ASP A 69 4.85 -10.88 -8.56
N PHE A 70 4.32 -10.22 -7.53
CA PHE A 70 2.90 -10.18 -7.21
C PHE A 70 2.53 -8.88 -6.47
N GLY A 71 1.35 -8.35 -6.78
CA GLY A 71 0.76 -7.22 -6.07
C GLY A 71 -0.76 -7.33 -6.03
N LEU A 72 -1.34 -7.20 -4.85
CA LEU A 72 -2.78 -7.09 -4.63
C LEU A 72 -3.03 -5.87 -3.76
N MET A 73 -3.86 -4.95 -4.24
CA MET A 73 -4.24 -3.75 -3.51
C MET A 73 -5.74 -3.51 -3.68
N ALA A 74 -6.44 -3.53 -2.56
CA ALA A 74 -7.88 -3.36 -2.55
C ALA A 74 -8.34 -2.68 -1.25
N ALA A 75 -9.43 -1.92 -1.34
CA ALA A 75 -10.10 -1.38 -0.16
C ALA A 75 -11.60 -1.61 -0.25
N ALA A 76 -12.24 -1.71 0.91
CA ALA A 76 -13.68 -1.86 1.02
C ALA A 76 -14.24 -0.91 2.07
N LYS A 77 -15.45 -0.43 1.83
CA LYS A 77 -16.23 0.37 2.79
C LYS A 77 -17.66 -0.15 2.82
N ALA A 78 -18.20 -0.35 4.03
CA ALA A 78 -19.62 -0.55 4.26
C ALA A 78 -20.12 0.58 5.15
N LYS A 79 -21.20 1.27 4.74
CA LYS A 79 -21.81 2.39 5.47
C LYS A 79 -23.28 2.10 5.73
N LYS A 80 -23.73 2.43 6.93
CA LYS A 80 -25.14 2.44 7.29
C LYS A 80 -25.43 3.62 8.20
N ASN A 81 -26.28 4.53 7.76
CA ASN A 81 -26.55 5.80 8.45
C ASN A 81 -25.24 6.58 8.68
N LYS A 82 -24.92 6.87 9.95
CA LYS A 82 -23.69 7.58 10.34
C LYS A 82 -22.48 6.68 10.57
N TRP A 83 -22.66 5.36 10.58
CA TRP A 83 -21.58 4.43 10.85
C TRP A 83 -21.01 3.81 9.57
N SER A 84 -19.71 3.62 9.54
CA SER A 84 -19.03 2.88 8.48
C SER A 84 -17.98 1.94 9.05
N VAL A 85 -17.69 0.89 8.29
CA VAL A 85 -16.53 0.03 8.47
C VAL A 85 -15.67 0.15 7.23
N VAL A 86 -14.37 0.28 7.40
CA VAL A 86 -13.40 0.43 6.31
C VAL A 86 -12.30 -0.61 6.46
N GLY A 87 -11.79 -1.08 5.34
CA GLY A 87 -10.63 -1.95 5.27
C GLY A 87 -9.82 -1.65 4.01
N ASP A 88 -8.51 -1.67 4.13
CA ASP A 88 -7.55 -1.50 3.04
C ASP A 88 -6.49 -2.57 3.18
N ILE A 89 -6.12 -3.23 2.09
CA ILE A 89 -5.14 -4.28 2.07
C ILE A 89 -4.15 -4.07 0.92
N ILE A 90 -2.88 -4.16 1.25
CA ILE A 90 -1.78 -4.10 0.31
C ILE A 90 -0.91 -5.33 0.55
N ASN A 91 -0.76 -6.17 -0.46
CA ASN A 91 0.15 -7.29 -0.47
C ASN A 91 1.10 -7.16 -1.64
N LEU A 92 2.39 -7.17 -1.37
CA LEU A 92 3.44 -7.06 -2.36
C LEU A 92 4.44 -8.19 -2.19
N LYS A 93 4.92 -8.72 -3.32
CA LYS A 93 6.04 -9.63 -3.39
C LYS A 93 6.98 -9.19 -4.50
N ILE A 94 8.21 -8.88 -4.13
CA ILE A 94 9.26 -8.38 -5.00
C ILE A 94 10.35 -9.44 -5.04
N LYS A 95 10.89 -9.73 -6.24
CA LYS A 95 12.01 -10.63 -6.45
C LYS A 95 13.06 -9.93 -7.30
N ALA A 96 14.21 -9.67 -6.75
CA ALA A 96 15.37 -9.19 -7.50
C ALA A 96 16.39 -10.33 -7.64
N ASP A 97 16.71 -10.65 -8.89
CA ASP A 97 17.78 -11.59 -9.23
C ASP A 97 18.98 -10.76 -9.71
N ASN A 98 20.17 -11.01 -9.14
CA ASN A 98 21.40 -10.29 -9.45
C ASN A 98 21.38 -8.81 -9.05
N GLY A 99 21.78 -8.53 -7.83
CA GLY A 99 21.81 -7.27 -7.07
C GLY A 99 22.24 -5.95 -7.72
N GLU A 100 22.15 -5.78 -9.03
CA GLU A 100 22.64 -4.57 -9.72
C GLU A 100 21.84 -3.31 -9.40
N ASN A 101 20.58 -3.40 -8.98
CA ASN A 101 19.71 -2.25 -8.73
C ASN A 101 18.99 -2.23 -7.37
N PHE A 102 19.17 -3.25 -6.53
CA PHE A 102 18.51 -3.33 -5.24
C PHE A 102 19.55 -3.18 -4.12
N LYS A 103 19.78 -1.97 -3.67
CA LYS A 103 20.64 -1.69 -2.50
C LYS A 103 19.80 -1.93 -1.23
N VAL A 104 19.71 -3.18 -0.79
CA VAL A 104 19.25 -3.46 0.55
C VAL A 104 20.44 -3.32 1.49
N PRO A 105 20.40 -2.49 2.53
CA PRO A 105 21.47 -2.39 3.49
C PRO A 105 21.60 -3.70 4.26
N VAL A 106 22.65 -4.45 4.00
CA VAL A 106 22.96 -5.73 4.64
C VAL A 106 24.13 -5.53 5.60
N GLY A 107 23.84 -5.10 6.82
CA GLY A 107 24.80 -5.06 7.94
C GLY A 107 25.76 -3.83 7.92
N PRO A 108 26.68 -3.73 8.89
CA PRO A 108 27.45 -2.51 9.16
C PRO A 108 28.59 -2.19 8.18
N SER A 109 28.69 -2.88 7.06
CA SER A 109 29.73 -2.66 6.06
C SER A 109 29.17 -2.79 4.66
N LEU A 110 28.88 -1.66 4.04
CA LEU A 110 28.64 -1.57 2.60
C LEU A 110 29.97 -1.70 1.86
N ALA A 111 30.44 -2.92 1.64
CA ALA A 111 31.39 -3.16 0.58
C ALA A 111 30.57 -3.43 -0.72
N PRO A 112 30.88 -2.80 -1.86
CA PRO A 112 30.33 -3.22 -3.13
C PRO A 112 30.97 -4.57 -3.50
N VAL A 113 30.37 -5.64 -3.05
CA VAL A 113 30.71 -6.99 -3.48
C VAL A 113 29.72 -7.32 -4.58
N GLU A 114 30.17 -7.48 -5.81
CA GLU A 114 29.41 -8.17 -6.85
C GLU A 114 29.15 -9.58 -6.37
N VAL A 115 27.98 -9.78 -5.78
CA VAL A 115 27.53 -11.07 -5.27
C VAL A 115 26.25 -11.40 -5.99
N ASP A 116 26.20 -12.52 -6.68
CA ASP A 116 24.96 -13.08 -7.19
C ASP A 116 24.03 -13.41 -6.01
N ALA A 117 23.22 -12.45 -5.64
CA ALA A 117 22.26 -12.55 -4.54
C ALA A 117 20.83 -12.48 -5.08
N LYS A 118 20.01 -13.40 -4.65
CA LYS A 118 18.58 -13.38 -4.89
C LYS A 118 17.89 -12.81 -3.65
N ILE A 119 17.16 -11.70 -3.86
CA ILE A 119 16.42 -11.02 -2.80
C ILE A 119 14.92 -11.25 -3.03
N VAL A 120 14.22 -11.72 -2.02
CA VAL A 120 12.76 -11.82 -2.00
C VAL A 120 12.24 -10.98 -0.85
N LEU A 121 11.50 -9.92 -1.17
CA LEU A 121 10.80 -9.08 -0.20
C LEU A 121 9.29 -9.33 -0.30
N LYS A 122 8.67 -9.63 0.84
CA LYS A 122 7.22 -9.73 0.97
C LYS A 122 6.73 -8.69 1.96
N ALA A 123 5.67 -7.99 1.63
CA ALA A 123 5.04 -7.00 2.48
C ALA A 123 3.53 -7.20 2.54
N TRP A 124 2.98 -7.10 3.74
CA TRP A 124 1.55 -6.97 4.01
C TRP A 124 1.30 -5.71 4.82
N ILE A 125 0.44 -4.85 4.29
CA ILE A 125 -0.06 -3.70 5.02
C ILE A 125 -1.58 -3.81 5.01
N THR A 126 -2.18 -3.83 6.20
CA THR A 126 -3.64 -3.90 6.35
C THR A 126 -4.08 -2.81 7.30
N THR A 127 -5.01 -1.97 6.88
CA THR A 127 -5.65 -0.97 7.72
C THR A 127 -7.14 -1.28 7.80
N PHE A 128 -7.71 -1.30 9.00
CA PHE A 128 -9.14 -1.48 9.18
C PHE A 128 -9.65 -0.64 10.35
N GLY A 129 -10.90 -0.25 10.26
CA GLY A 129 -11.48 0.59 11.30
C GLY A 129 -12.97 0.82 11.13
N ALA A 130 -13.52 1.51 12.12
CA ALA A 130 -14.87 2.03 12.10
C ALA A 130 -14.84 3.55 11.95
N GLY A 131 -15.81 4.09 11.22
CA GLY A 131 -15.98 5.52 11.01
C GLY A 131 -17.35 5.99 11.52
N TYR A 132 -17.37 7.25 11.97
CA TYR A 132 -18.60 7.94 12.33
C TYR A 132 -18.70 9.24 11.57
N ASN A 133 -19.80 9.41 10.82
CA ASN A 133 -20.03 10.60 10.01
C ASN A 133 -20.41 11.80 10.90
N LEU A 134 -19.53 12.80 10.92
CA LEU A 134 -19.73 14.05 11.65
C LEU A 134 -20.51 15.06 10.83
N VAL A 135 -20.20 15.14 9.53
CA VAL A 135 -20.83 16.09 8.60
C VAL A 135 -21.05 15.41 7.27
N GLU A 136 -22.24 15.58 6.72
CA GLU A 136 -22.60 15.15 5.38
C GLU A 136 -23.58 16.14 4.76
N ASN A 137 -23.20 16.71 3.63
CA ASN A 137 -24.06 17.56 2.81
C ASN A 137 -23.69 17.40 1.32
N ASP A 138 -24.38 18.09 0.44
CA ASP A 138 -24.21 17.97 -1.02
C ASP A 138 -22.80 18.34 -1.50
N LYS A 139 -22.04 19.11 -0.72
CA LYS A 139 -20.73 19.60 -1.11
C LYS A 139 -19.58 18.85 -0.47
N TRP A 140 -19.72 18.38 0.76
CA TRP A 140 -18.63 17.70 1.45
C TRP A 140 -19.12 16.79 2.57
N SER A 141 -18.30 15.81 2.90
CA SER A 141 -18.50 14.91 4.03
C SER A 141 -17.24 14.81 4.87
N LEU A 142 -17.40 14.55 6.17
CA LEU A 142 -16.33 14.31 7.13
C LEU A 142 -16.70 13.16 8.04
N ASP A 143 -15.92 12.12 8.02
CA ASP A 143 -16.01 10.99 8.95
C ASP A 143 -14.82 11.02 9.91
N LEU A 144 -15.05 10.79 11.20
CA LEU A 144 -14.01 10.44 12.16
C LEU A 144 -13.78 8.93 12.08
N ILE A 145 -12.53 8.48 12.13
CA ILE A 145 -12.16 7.06 12.03
C ILE A 145 -11.35 6.67 13.25
N GLY A 146 -11.58 5.44 13.75
CA GLY A 146 -10.73 4.76 14.71
C GLY A 146 -10.53 3.32 14.29
N GLY A 147 -9.31 2.80 14.42
CA GLY A 147 -9.01 1.45 13.94
C GLY A 147 -7.61 0.98 14.27
N ALA A 148 -7.10 0.06 13.47
CA ALA A 148 -5.74 -0.46 13.60
C ALA A 148 -5.10 -0.63 12.22
N ARG A 149 -3.77 -0.55 12.22
CA ARG A 149 -2.90 -0.82 11.09
C ARG A 149 -1.96 -1.95 11.43
N TYR A 150 -1.82 -2.89 10.53
CA TYR A 150 -0.89 -3.99 10.61
C TYR A 150 0.13 -3.88 9.49
N LEU A 151 1.41 -3.93 9.84
CA LEU A 151 2.54 -4.00 8.92
C LEU A 151 3.29 -5.30 9.17
N TRP A 152 3.48 -6.12 8.12
CA TRP A 152 4.33 -7.28 8.15
C TRP A 152 5.31 -7.26 7.00
N LEU A 153 6.59 -7.46 7.30
CA LEU A 153 7.67 -7.49 6.33
C LEU A 153 8.49 -8.78 6.51
N ASP A 154 8.82 -9.43 5.40
CA ASP A 154 9.70 -10.59 5.34
C ASP A 154 10.71 -10.38 4.21
N ALA A 155 11.97 -10.32 4.55
CA ALA A 155 13.06 -10.20 3.60
C ALA A 155 13.92 -11.45 3.65
N THR A 156 14.08 -12.13 2.51
CA THR A 156 14.93 -13.31 2.37
C THR A 156 16.04 -13.01 1.35
N ILE A 157 17.29 -13.18 1.76
CA ILE A 157 18.46 -13.05 0.90
C ILE A 157 19.08 -14.41 0.72
N THR A 158 19.18 -14.88 -0.52
CA THR A 158 19.83 -16.14 -0.87
C THR A 158 21.11 -15.83 -1.64
N LEU A 159 22.26 -16.24 -1.12
CA LEU A 159 23.58 -16.11 -1.76
C LEU A 159 23.95 -17.40 -2.49
N ASP A 160 24.56 -17.28 -3.66
CA ASP A 160 25.02 -18.44 -4.42
C ASP A 160 26.18 -19.19 -3.75
N ALA A 161 26.40 -20.46 -4.16
CA ALA A 161 27.28 -21.41 -3.50
C ALA A 161 28.76 -21.01 -3.46
N GLU A 162 29.23 -20.20 -4.40
CA GLU A 162 30.62 -19.73 -4.43
C GLU A 162 30.91 -18.71 -3.32
N THR A 163 29.94 -17.87 -3.00
CA THR A 163 30.05 -16.87 -1.93
C THR A 163 29.93 -17.49 -0.52
N LYS A 164 29.31 -18.66 -0.40
CA LYS A 164 29.23 -19.42 0.87
C LYS A 164 30.58 -19.85 1.40
N ARG A 165 31.62 -19.91 0.56
CA ARG A 165 33.01 -20.24 0.98
C ARG A 165 33.71 -19.08 1.68
N LEU A 166 33.24 -17.84 1.52
CA LEU A 166 33.85 -16.65 2.13
C LEU A 166 33.29 -16.29 3.52
N GLY A 167 32.50 -17.16 4.13
CA GLY A 167 32.15 -17.13 5.54
C GLY A 167 30.94 -16.30 5.91
N ARG A 168 30.02 -16.99 6.55
CA ARG A 168 28.78 -16.55 7.21
C ARG A 168 27.70 -15.97 6.30
N ALA A 169 26.74 -16.83 6.00
CA ALA A 169 25.42 -16.44 5.60
C ALA A 169 24.85 -15.42 6.59
N LEU A 170 24.86 -14.15 6.22
CA LEU A 170 24.00 -13.17 6.84
C LEU A 170 22.60 -13.51 6.35
N GLN A 171 21.85 -14.26 7.12
CA GLN A 171 20.42 -14.40 6.98
C GLN A 171 19.78 -13.43 7.99
N PRO A 172 19.44 -12.22 7.62
CA PRO A 172 18.46 -11.47 8.37
C PRO A 172 17.08 -12.02 7.97
N SER A 173 16.69 -13.14 8.52
CA SER A 173 15.32 -13.61 8.48
C SER A 173 14.64 -13.17 9.76
N GLY A 174 13.93 -12.07 9.68
CA GLY A 174 13.08 -11.58 10.75
C GLY A 174 11.74 -11.18 10.16
N SER A 175 10.76 -12.10 10.17
CA SER A 175 9.39 -11.70 9.97
C SER A 175 8.83 -11.22 11.30
N LYS A 176 8.48 -9.96 11.41
CA LYS A 176 7.72 -9.42 12.55
C LYS A 176 6.54 -8.62 12.02
N GLY A 177 5.38 -8.85 12.62
CA GLY A 177 4.21 -8.02 12.42
C GLY A 177 4.18 -6.91 13.45
N ASN A 178 3.90 -5.70 13.04
CA ASN A 178 3.72 -4.51 13.87
C ASN A 178 2.25 -4.10 13.84
N TRP A 179 1.68 -3.87 15.02
CA TRP A 179 0.32 -3.41 15.20
C TRP A 179 0.28 -2.02 15.81
N ASP A 180 -0.41 -1.10 15.15
CA ASP A 180 -0.63 0.26 15.61
C ASP A 180 -2.12 0.56 15.68
N GLY A 181 -2.56 1.16 16.80
CA GLY A 181 -3.87 1.78 16.90
C GLY A 181 -3.87 3.12 16.18
N ILE A 182 -4.89 3.42 15.39
CA ILE A 182 -4.98 4.66 14.60
C ILE A 182 -6.26 5.43 14.87
N VAL A 183 -6.17 6.75 14.78
CA VAL A 183 -7.30 7.67 14.74
C VAL A 183 -7.10 8.66 13.61
N GLY A 184 -8.17 9.01 12.90
CA GLY A 184 -8.04 9.86 11.73
C GLY A 184 -9.36 10.37 11.20
N VAL A 185 -9.31 10.94 10.03
CA VAL A 185 -10.45 11.48 9.30
C VAL A 185 -10.44 11.02 7.85
N ASN A 186 -11.63 10.86 7.29
CA ASN A 186 -11.82 10.75 5.86
C ASN A 186 -13.03 11.56 5.40
N GLY A 187 -13.11 11.80 4.12
CA GLY A 187 -14.26 12.48 3.55
C GLY A 187 -14.12 12.74 2.07
N ASN A 188 -15.11 13.48 1.54
CA ASN A 188 -15.15 13.86 0.15
C ASN A 188 -15.52 15.33 0.01
N VAL A 189 -15.03 15.98 -1.05
CA VAL A 189 -15.43 17.33 -1.48
C VAL A 189 -15.93 17.23 -2.91
N GLN A 190 -17.21 17.55 -3.14
CA GLN A 190 -17.84 17.53 -4.46
C GLN A 190 -17.54 18.85 -5.19
N PHE A 191 -16.98 18.76 -6.38
CA PHE A 191 -16.78 19.92 -7.26
C PHE A 191 -17.98 20.11 -8.20
N ASN A 192 -18.53 19.00 -8.68
CA ASN A 192 -19.73 18.93 -9.50
C ASN A 192 -20.28 17.48 -9.48
N ASP A 193 -21.31 17.18 -10.27
CA ASP A 193 -21.97 15.87 -10.30
C ASP A 193 -21.02 14.70 -10.65
N ARG A 194 -19.89 14.98 -11.30
CA ARG A 194 -18.95 13.96 -11.77
C ARG A 194 -17.61 13.98 -11.07
N TRP A 195 -17.09 15.14 -10.66
CA TRP A 195 -15.77 15.27 -10.07
C TRP A 195 -15.84 15.49 -8.56
N TYR A 196 -15.07 14.76 -7.83
CA TYR A 196 -14.89 14.94 -6.38
C TYR A 196 -13.47 14.61 -5.94
N LEU A 197 -13.04 15.25 -4.86
CA LEU A 197 -11.83 14.94 -4.13
C LEU A 197 -12.22 14.03 -2.95
N SER A 198 -11.55 12.87 -2.82
CA SER A 198 -11.59 12.06 -1.62
C SER A 198 -10.30 12.26 -0.84
N TYR A 199 -10.42 12.45 0.47
CA TYR A 199 -9.26 12.66 1.35
C TYR A 199 -9.29 11.70 2.53
N TYR A 200 -8.11 11.36 3.01
CA TYR A 200 -7.89 10.53 4.18
C TYR A 200 -6.63 10.99 4.90
N GLY A 201 -6.65 10.94 6.23
CA GLY A 201 -5.49 11.16 7.07
C GLY A 201 -5.68 10.51 8.42
N ASP A 202 -4.64 9.88 8.93
CA ASP A 202 -4.61 9.26 10.25
C ASP A 202 -3.25 9.44 10.93
N VAL A 203 -3.25 9.26 12.24
CA VAL A 203 -2.08 9.16 13.10
C VAL A 203 -2.33 8.05 14.11
N GLY A 204 -1.28 7.36 14.51
CA GLY A 204 -1.36 6.26 15.45
C GLY A 204 -0.05 5.90 16.10
N ALA A 205 -0.10 4.95 17.00
CA ALA A 205 1.04 4.37 17.70
C ALA A 205 0.69 2.97 18.21
N GLY A 206 1.72 2.20 18.58
CA GLY A 206 1.56 0.86 19.12
C GLY A 206 2.89 0.14 19.17
N ASP A 207 3.16 -0.74 18.22
CA ASP A 207 4.48 -1.35 18.04
C ASP A 207 5.46 -0.37 17.34
N SER A 208 4.96 0.70 16.71
CA SER A 208 5.76 1.87 16.32
C SER A 208 5.53 3.03 17.30
N ASP A 209 6.53 3.89 17.48
CA ASP A 209 6.38 5.10 18.31
C ASP A 209 5.36 6.06 17.69
N LEU A 210 5.38 6.16 16.37
CA LEU A 210 4.45 6.95 15.57
C LEU A 210 4.23 6.30 14.21
N THR A 211 2.97 6.18 13.81
CA THR A 211 2.61 5.94 12.40
C THR A 211 1.64 7.02 11.94
N TRP A 212 1.71 7.38 10.67
CA TRP A 212 0.70 8.25 10.07
C TRP A 212 0.53 7.96 8.58
N ALA A 213 -0.62 8.33 8.06
CA ALA A 213 -0.90 8.24 6.63
C ALA A 213 -1.69 9.44 6.15
N ALA A 214 -1.46 9.82 4.89
CA ALA A 214 -2.22 10.84 4.20
C ALA A 214 -2.49 10.40 2.75
N GLN A 215 -3.70 10.67 2.26
CA GLN A 215 -4.09 10.38 0.89
C GLN A 215 -5.03 11.44 0.35
N GLY A 216 -4.77 11.87 -0.89
CA GLY A 216 -5.65 12.73 -1.67
C GLY A 216 -5.92 12.12 -3.04
N ILE A 217 -7.18 11.95 -3.39
CA ILE A 217 -7.63 11.28 -4.62
C ILE A 217 -8.61 12.16 -5.35
N LEU A 218 -8.33 12.50 -6.60
CA LEU A 218 -9.30 13.11 -7.51
C LEU A 218 -10.03 12.00 -8.27
N ALA A 219 -11.35 11.96 -8.15
CA ALA A 219 -12.18 10.91 -8.73
C ALA A 219 -13.17 11.47 -9.75
N TYR A 220 -13.41 10.69 -10.80
CA TYR A 220 -14.42 10.96 -11.81
C TYR A 220 -15.48 9.86 -11.81
N ARG A 221 -16.73 10.27 -11.70
CA ARG A 221 -17.89 9.39 -11.60
C ARG A 221 -18.40 9.00 -12.98
N PHE A 222 -18.25 7.73 -13.33
CA PHE A 222 -18.89 7.10 -14.47
C PHE A 222 -20.23 6.47 -14.06
N LYS A 223 -20.97 5.93 -15.02
CA LYS A 223 -22.28 5.31 -14.75
C LYS A 223 -22.22 4.04 -13.89
N LYS A 224 -21.11 3.29 -13.92
CA LYS A 224 -20.98 1.99 -13.25
C LYS A 224 -19.88 1.94 -12.21
N PHE A 225 -18.92 2.85 -12.24
CA PHE A 225 -17.78 2.92 -11.33
C PHE A 225 -17.24 4.35 -11.31
N ASP A 226 -16.41 4.66 -10.33
CA ASP A 226 -15.63 5.89 -10.30
C ASP A 226 -14.17 5.54 -10.63
N ALA A 227 -13.56 6.20 -11.62
CA ALA A 227 -12.13 6.12 -11.83
C ALA A 227 -11.44 7.21 -11.02
N TYR A 228 -10.26 6.92 -10.50
CA TYR A 228 -9.56 7.90 -9.68
C TYR A 228 -8.05 7.84 -9.82
N GLY A 229 -7.42 8.96 -9.51
CA GLY A 229 -5.98 9.08 -9.37
C GLY A 229 -5.63 10.05 -8.26
N GLY A 230 -4.47 9.87 -7.66
CA GLY A 230 -4.05 10.70 -6.54
C GLY A 230 -2.66 10.37 -6.03
N TYR A 231 -2.43 10.70 -4.78
CA TYR A 231 -1.18 10.46 -4.09
C TYR A 231 -1.45 9.93 -2.68
N ARG A 232 -0.63 8.96 -2.24
CA ARG A 232 -0.68 8.36 -0.91
C ARG A 232 0.70 8.38 -0.28
N TYR A 233 0.74 8.66 1.01
CA TYR A 233 1.91 8.60 1.87
C TYR A 233 1.58 7.80 3.12
N MET A 234 2.50 6.98 3.59
CA MET A 234 2.42 6.25 4.86
C MET A 234 3.81 6.20 5.49
N GLU A 235 3.88 6.33 6.81
CA GLU A 235 5.15 6.33 7.56
C GLU A 235 5.00 5.59 8.89
N TRP A 236 6.08 4.94 9.29
CA TRP A 236 6.27 4.31 10.60
C TRP A 236 7.64 4.72 11.14
N ASN A 237 7.64 5.32 12.31
CA ASN A 237 8.83 5.73 13.03
C ASN A 237 9.07 4.82 14.21
N ASP A 238 10.33 4.42 14.40
CA ASP A 238 10.81 3.53 15.47
C ASP A 238 9.99 2.24 15.58
N LEU A 239 10.13 1.39 14.56
CA LEU A 239 9.50 0.07 14.50
C LEU A 239 10.07 -0.82 15.60
N SER A 240 9.54 -0.71 16.82
CA SER A 240 10.05 -1.42 17.99
C SER A 240 10.07 -2.93 17.79
N GLY A 241 11.26 -3.52 18.02
CA GLY A 241 11.50 -4.94 17.89
C GLY A 241 11.62 -5.46 16.45
N ASN A 242 11.72 -4.62 15.45
CA ASN A 242 12.28 -4.96 14.16
C ASN A 242 13.81 -4.80 14.26
N ASN A 243 14.55 -5.88 14.12
CA ASN A 243 16.01 -5.87 14.27
C ASN A 243 16.72 -5.32 13.01
N ALA A 244 16.00 -4.98 11.95
CA ALA A 244 16.55 -4.56 10.68
C ALA A 244 16.13 -3.15 10.25
N ILE A 245 14.87 -2.77 10.44
CA ILE A 245 14.29 -1.50 9.98
C ILE A 245 13.89 -0.68 11.21
N LYS A 246 14.37 0.54 11.29
CA LYS A 246 14.01 1.51 12.32
C LYS A 246 12.85 2.37 11.86
N ASP A 247 13.01 3.04 10.73
CA ASP A 247 12.01 3.91 10.15
C ASP A 247 11.65 3.44 8.74
N LEU A 248 10.39 3.54 8.36
CA LEU A 248 9.88 3.13 7.05
C LEU A 248 8.88 4.16 6.54
N ASP A 249 9.05 4.63 5.33
CA ASP A 249 8.06 5.41 4.62
C ASP A 249 7.76 4.86 3.22
N LEU A 250 6.53 5.04 2.81
CA LEU A 250 6.01 4.63 1.51
C LEU A 250 5.27 5.80 0.89
N SER A 251 5.68 6.22 -0.31
CA SER A 251 5.07 7.38 -0.96
C SER A 251 4.95 7.21 -2.46
N GLY A 252 3.82 7.62 -3.04
CA GLY A 252 3.67 7.56 -4.48
C GLY A 252 2.28 7.77 -5.02
N PRO A 253 2.16 7.80 -6.37
CA PRO A 253 0.88 7.94 -7.04
C PRO A 253 0.00 6.68 -6.85
N ILE A 254 -1.30 6.91 -6.70
CA ILE A 254 -2.33 5.86 -6.64
C ILE A 254 -3.31 6.05 -7.79
N LEU A 255 -3.67 4.96 -8.45
CA LEU A 255 -4.67 4.91 -9.51
C LEU A 255 -5.64 3.75 -9.25
N GLY A 256 -6.92 3.94 -9.52
CA GLY A 256 -7.87 2.87 -9.27
C GLY A 256 -9.28 3.11 -9.78
N ALA A 257 -10.12 2.13 -9.46
CA ALA A 257 -11.55 2.16 -9.73
C ALA A 257 -12.34 1.79 -8.48
N ARG A 258 -13.40 2.53 -8.21
CA ARG A 258 -14.35 2.31 -7.11
C ARG A 258 -15.68 1.86 -7.64
N PHE A 259 -16.17 0.74 -7.16
CA PHE A 259 -17.48 0.18 -7.41
C PHE A 259 -18.38 0.42 -6.21
N LYS A 260 -19.65 0.82 -6.45
CA LYS A 260 -20.66 1.08 -5.41
C LYS A 260 -21.85 0.17 -5.63
N PHE A 261 -22.39 -0.36 -4.54
CA PHE A 261 -23.49 -1.33 -4.54
C PHE A 261 -24.57 -0.92 -3.52
#